data_fb94a406653f6155d80f64897c42c039
#
_entry.id   fb94a406653f6155d80f64897c42c039
#
_cell.length_a   1.000
_cell.length_b   1.000
_cell.length_c   1.000
_cell.angle_alpha   90.00
_cell.angle_beta   90.00
_cell.angle_gamma   90.00
#
_symmetry.space_group_name_H-M   'P 1'
#
loop_
_entity.id
_entity.type
_entity.pdbx_description
1 polymer ?
#
loop_
_entity_poly.entity_id
_entity_poly.type
_entity_poly.pdbx_seq_one_letter_code
_entity_poly.pdbx_strand_id
1 'polypeptide(L)'
;MSYKIVVDSCCELPEEYLQDPRFEIVPLGLEVGDYQIQDDENFNQAEFLKKVAECPKCPKSACPSPERFREAYHTEAEHVYVITLSSHLSGSYNSAVLGMNLYREKYGKKQIHIIDSESASCGETQIVKKLVELEEQRLSFEEIVKQIEEFRSNVHTYFVLDNLETLRKNGRLTGVKALVASTLSIKPIMAGDKGSIVQRGQSVGMKKALRRMAEIVLEEAGDTKERFLMITHCNAPDRAETVKKLLMEKAEFKGCLIMDTRGVSSMYANDGGVIVTV
;
A
#
# COMPACT_ATOMS: atom_id res chain seq x y z
N MET A 1 14.15 -0.13 23.70
CA MET A 1 12.70 -0.03 23.95
C MET A 1 12.02 -1.10 23.12
N SER A 2 10.93 -1.66 23.57
CA SER A 2 10.19 -2.67 22.83
C SER A 2 9.14 -1.98 21.97
N TYR A 3 8.98 -2.43 20.71
CA TYR A 3 7.99 -1.83 19.81
C TYR A 3 7.17 -2.89 19.09
N LYS A 4 5.99 -2.48 18.61
CA LYS A 4 5.11 -3.25 17.74
C LYS A 4 4.66 -2.41 16.56
N ILE A 5 4.67 -2.98 15.38
CA ILE A 5 4.15 -2.38 14.16
C ILE A 5 2.91 -3.16 13.74
N VAL A 6 1.80 -2.45 13.65
CA VAL A 6 0.51 -2.95 13.18
C VAL A 6 0.25 -2.35 11.81
N VAL A 7 -0.10 -3.16 10.84
CA VAL A 7 -0.45 -2.71 9.50
C VAL A 7 -1.82 -3.23 9.10
N ASP A 8 -2.54 -2.53 8.25
CA ASP A 8 -3.66 -3.17 7.58
C ASP A 8 -3.17 -4.04 6.40
N SER A 9 -4.00 -4.91 5.88
CA SER A 9 -3.57 -5.90 4.88
C SER A 9 -3.34 -5.35 3.47
N CYS A 10 -3.50 -4.05 3.27
CA CYS A 10 -3.03 -3.40 2.04
C CYS A 10 -1.50 -3.28 1.99
N CYS A 11 -0.84 -3.36 3.15
CA CYS A 11 0.62 -3.37 3.26
C CYS A 11 1.19 -4.73 2.89
N GLU A 12 2.04 -4.79 1.87
CA GLU A 12 2.81 -5.99 1.55
C GLU A 12 4.04 -6.09 2.44
N LEU A 13 3.97 -6.89 3.49
CA LEU A 13 5.13 -7.14 4.35
C LEU A 13 6.08 -8.17 3.72
N PRO A 14 7.39 -7.88 3.66
CA PRO A 14 8.40 -8.87 3.34
C PRO A 14 8.36 -10.07 4.29
N GLU A 15 8.82 -11.24 3.83
CA GLU A 15 8.80 -12.49 4.59
C GLU A 15 9.48 -12.37 5.95
N GLU A 16 10.57 -11.62 6.05
CA GLU A 16 11.29 -11.35 7.30
C GLU A 16 10.42 -10.68 8.37
N TYR A 17 9.47 -9.82 7.97
CA TYR A 17 8.55 -9.16 8.90
C TYR A 17 7.33 -10.03 9.19
N LEU A 18 6.89 -10.88 8.26
CA LEU A 18 5.79 -11.82 8.50
C LEU A 18 6.14 -12.86 9.59
N GLN A 19 7.42 -13.18 9.75
CA GLN A 19 7.91 -14.14 10.74
C GLN A 19 8.26 -13.48 12.10
N ASP A 20 8.29 -12.16 12.17
CA ASP A 20 8.67 -11.41 13.36
C ASP A 20 7.44 -11.08 14.21
N PRO A 21 7.37 -11.52 15.48
CA PRO A 21 6.21 -11.28 16.35
C PRO A 21 5.95 -9.80 16.68
N ARG A 22 6.87 -8.90 16.33
CA ARG A 22 6.67 -7.46 16.46
C ARG A 22 5.69 -6.90 15.43
N PHE A 23 5.38 -7.65 14.38
CA PHE A 23 4.46 -7.22 13.30
C PHE A 23 3.13 -7.93 13.42
N GLU A 24 2.06 -7.20 13.16
CA GLU A 24 0.71 -7.76 13.09
C GLU A 24 -0.06 -7.14 11.92
N ILE A 25 -0.68 -8.00 11.11
CA ILE A 25 -1.58 -7.59 10.02
C ILE A 25 -3.02 -7.61 10.54
N VAL A 26 -3.71 -6.50 10.34
CA VAL A 26 -5.14 -6.37 10.57
C VAL A 26 -5.86 -6.50 9.23
N PRO A 27 -6.53 -7.64 8.96
CA PRO A 27 -7.03 -7.95 7.64
C PRO A 27 -8.27 -7.15 7.24
N LEU A 28 -8.29 -6.65 5.99
CA LEU A 28 -9.50 -6.16 5.35
C LEU A 28 -10.36 -7.34 4.87
N GLY A 29 -11.67 -7.14 4.82
CA GLY A 29 -12.58 -8.07 4.17
C GLY A 29 -12.61 -7.87 2.66
N LEU A 30 -12.70 -8.97 1.90
CA LEU A 30 -12.84 -8.98 0.44
C LEU A 30 -14.11 -9.74 0.05
N GLU A 31 -14.83 -9.21 -0.93
CA GLU A 31 -16.08 -9.79 -1.44
C GLU A 31 -16.07 -9.86 -2.97
N VAL A 32 -16.33 -11.04 -3.52
CA VAL A 32 -16.49 -11.28 -4.96
C VAL A 32 -17.78 -12.07 -5.18
N GLY A 33 -18.87 -11.37 -5.48
CA GLY A 33 -20.19 -12.00 -5.51
C GLY A 33 -20.62 -12.52 -4.14
N ASP A 34 -20.74 -13.83 -4.02
CA ASP A 34 -21.09 -14.51 -2.76
C ASP A 34 -19.84 -15.05 -2.02
N TYR A 35 -18.66 -14.89 -2.63
CA TYR A 35 -17.39 -15.29 -2.03
C TYR A 35 -16.85 -14.19 -1.13
N GLN A 36 -16.73 -14.47 0.17
CA GLN A 36 -16.21 -13.55 1.17
C GLN A 36 -15.02 -14.18 1.88
N ILE A 37 -13.92 -13.43 1.96
CA ILE A 37 -12.70 -13.83 2.66
C ILE A 37 -12.09 -12.65 3.43
N GLN A 38 -11.20 -12.96 4.36
CA GLN A 38 -10.28 -11.98 4.95
C GLN A 38 -8.98 -11.98 4.16
N ASP A 39 -8.35 -10.83 4.02
CA ASP A 39 -7.03 -10.69 3.42
C ASP A 39 -5.95 -11.02 4.47
N ASP A 40 -5.92 -12.27 4.88
CA ASP A 40 -5.03 -12.81 5.91
C ASP A 40 -3.98 -13.77 5.31
N GLU A 41 -3.34 -14.57 6.15
CA GLU A 41 -2.32 -15.55 5.75
C GLU A 41 -2.84 -16.65 4.81
N ASN A 42 -4.16 -16.86 4.77
CA ASN A 42 -4.79 -17.87 3.90
C ASN A 42 -5.12 -17.33 2.50
N PHE A 43 -4.85 -16.04 2.24
CA PHE A 43 -5.14 -15.44 0.94
C PHE A 43 -4.33 -16.10 -0.19
N ASN A 44 -5.04 -16.53 -1.23
CA ASN A 44 -4.46 -17.11 -2.44
C ASN A 44 -4.77 -16.20 -3.65
N GLN A 45 -3.74 -15.50 -4.16
CA GLN A 45 -3.87 -14.55 -5.26
C GLN A 45 -4.45 -15.20 -6.51
N ALA A 46 -3.96 -16.38 -6.92
CA ALA A 46 -4.39 -17.04 -8.16
C ALA A 46 -5.86 -17.46 -8.10
N GLU A 47 -6.30 -18.03 -6.96
CA GLU A 47 -7.71 -18.37 -6.74
C GLU A 47 -8.59 -17.12 -6.73
N PHE A 48 -8.15 -16.06 -6.06
CA PHE A 48 -8.88 -14.80 -5.97
C PHE A 48 -9.07 -14.16 -7.34
N LEU A 49 -8.00 -14.04 -8.13
CA LEU A 49 -8.05 -13.50 -9.49
C LEU A 49 -8.98 -14.30 -10.40
N LYS A 50 -8.96 -15.63 -10.28
CA LYS A 50 -9.90 -16.50 -11.01
C LYS A 50 -11.35 -16.17 -10.65
N LYS A 51 -11.67 -16.05 -9.37
CA LYS A 51 -13.02 -15.69 -8.91
C LYS A 51 -13.44 -14.30 -9.38
N VAL A 52 -12.53 -13.35 -9.37
CA VAL A 52 -12.79 -11.98 -9.91
C VAL A 52 -13.08 -12.04 -11.41
N ALA A 53 -12.32 -12.82 -12.18
CA ALA A 53 -12.51 -12.96 -13.62
C ALA A 53 -13.85 -13.65 -13.99
N GLU A 54 -14.29 -14.62 -13.19
CA GLU A 54 -15.53 -15.37 -13.40
C GLU A 54 -16.78 -14.63 -12.91
N CYS A 55 -16.63 -13.64 -12.01
CA CYS A 55 -17.74 -12.91 -11.42
C CYS A 55 -18.08 -11.64 -12.21
N PRO A 56 -19.32 -11.48 -12.70
CA PRO A 56 -19.73 -10.25 -13.40
C PRO A 56 -19.89 -9.04 -12.47
N LYS A 57 -19.99 -9.28 -11.16
CA LYS A 57 -20.10 -8.21 -10.15
C LYS A 57 -18.71 -7.65 -9.83
N CYS A 58 -18.63 -6.33 -9.66
CA CYS A 58 -17.41 -5.69 -9.22
C CYS A 58 -17.04 -6.16 -7.79
N PRO A 59 -15.81 -6.59 -7.54
CA PRO A 59 -15.37 -6.94 -6.20
C PRO A 59 -15.38 -5.73 -5.27
N LYS A 60 -15.53 -5.97 -3.97
CA LYS A 60 -15.58 -4.94 -2.93
C LYS A 60 -14.62 -5.28 -1.80
N SER A 61 -14.18 -4.27 -1.07
CA SER A 61 -13.44 -4.41 0.17
C SER A 61 -14.13 -3.70 1.32
N ALA A 62 -13.92 -4.20 2.54
CA ALA A 62 -14.37 -3.59 3.78
C ALA A 62 -13.18 -3.36 4.70
N CYS A 63 -13.09 -2.17 5.30
CA CYS A 63 -12.05 -1.88 6.29
C CYS A 63 -12.25 -2.74 7.54
N PRO A 64 -11.17 -3.00 8.31
CA PRO A 64 -11.25 -3.71 9.58
C PRO A 64 -12.10 -2.94 10.60
N SER A 65 -12.68 -3.65 11.57
CA SER A 65 -13.41 -2.99 12.65
C SER A 65 -12.48 -2.29 13.65
N PRO A 66 -12.96 -1.26 14.36
CA PRO A 66 -12.20 -0.63 15.45
C PRO A 66 -11.79 -1.61 16.55
N GLU A 67 -12.63 -2.60 16.86
CA GLU A 67 -12.34 -3.64 17.85
C GLU A 67 -11.13 -4.47 17.46
N ARG A 68 -11.00 -4.82 16.16
CA ARG A 68 -9.86 -5.60 15.68
C ARG A 68 -8.55 -4.82 15.80
N PHE A 69 -8.55 -3.52 15.53
CA PHE A 69 -7.41 -2.65 15.79
C PHE A 69 -7.12 -2.54 17.29
N ARG A 70 -8.14 -2.33 18.13
CA ARG A 70 -7.98 -2.30 19.59
C ARG A 70 -7.29 -3.56 20.11
N GLU A 71 -7.66 -4.74 19.60
CA GLU A 71 -7.04 -6.01 19.98
C GLU A 71 -5.56 -6.05 19.61
N ALA A 72 -5.20 -5.57 18.42
CA ALA A 72 -3.81 -5.48 17.99
C ALA A 72 -2.95 -4.54 18.85
N TYR A 73 -3.55 -3.54 19.50
CA TYR A 73 -2.83 -2.63 20.41
C TYR A 73 -2.59 -3.22 21.80
N HIS A 74 -3.23 -4.34 22.13
CA HIS A 74 -3.04 -5.03 23.40
C HIS A 74 -1.77 -5.86 23.37
N THR A 75 -0.67 -5.25 23.79
CA THR A 75 0.69 -5.81 23.76
C THR A 75 1.53 -5.21 24.88
N GLU A 76 2.60 -5.93 25.29
CA GLU A 76 3.58 -5.44 26.26
C GLU A 76 4.61 -4.45 25.66
N ALA A 77 4.60 -4.26 24.33
CA ALA A 77 5.47 -3.30 23.70
C ALA A 77 5.22 -1.87 24.21
N GLU A 78 6.30 -1.12 24.42
CA GLU A 78 6.23 0.28 24.88
C GLU A 78 5.67 1.19 23.79
N HIS A 79 6.18 1.02 22.55
CA HIS A 79 5.77 1.78 21.37
C HIS A 79 4.87 0.93 20.47
N VAL A 80 3.77 1.50 20.01
CA VAL A 80 2.90 0.89 19.00
C VAL A 80 2.74 1.86 17.83
N TYR A 81 3.16 1.43 16.65
CA TYR A 81 2.96 2.17 15.41
C TYR A 81 1.94 1.45 14.55
N VAL A 82 1.02 2.20 13.98
CA VAL A 82 -0.06 1.66 13.17
C VAL A 82 -0.02 2.32 11.80
N ILE A 83 0.16 1.57 10.74
CA ILE A 83 0.15 2.08 9.39
C ILE A 83 -1.10 1.56 8.69
N THR A 84 -1.82 2.44 8.04
CA THR A 84 -2.99 2.09 7.23
C THR A 84 -2.85 2.64 5.83
N LEU A 85 -3.53 2.01 4.88
CA LEU A 85 -3.66 2.64 3.58
C LEU A 85 -4.37 3.99 3.69
N SER A 86 -4.21 4.83 2.66
CA SER A 86 -4.72 6.20 2.63
C SER A 86 -6.15 6.33 3.14
N SER A 87 -6.38 7.28 4.04
CA SER A 87 -7.71 7.66 4.54
C SER A 87 -8.65 8.19 3.44
N HIS A 88 -8.10 8.64 2.31
CA HIS A 88 -8.87 9.02 1.13
C HIS A 88 -9.41 7.81 0.34
N LEU A 89 -8.83 6.63 0.54
CA LEU A 89 -9.18 5.41 -0.19
C LEU A 89 -9.98 4.41 0.66
N SER A 90 -9.80 4.44 2.00
CA SER A 90 -10.41 3.47 2.92
C SER A 90 -10.78 4.09 4.25
N GLY A 91 -11.74 3.47 4.95
CA GLY A 91 -12.06 3.75 6.35
C GLY A 91 -11.06 3.18 7.36
N SER A 92 -10.00 2.49 6.92
CA SER A 92 -9.04 1.78 7.78
C SER A 92 -8.40 2.71 8.81
N TYR A 93 -7.93 3.89 8.38
CA TYR A 93 -7.37 4.91 9.28
C TYR A 93 -8.36 5.32 10.39
N ASN A 94 -9.59 5.63 10.02
CA ASN A 94 -10.61 6.02 10.99
C ASN A 94 -10.95 4.88 11.97
N SER A 95 -11.00 3.63 11.47
CA SER A 95 -11.17 2.45 12.32
C SER A 95 -10.00 2.28 13.30
N ALA A 96 -8.76 2.51 12.85
CA ALA A 96 -7.58 2.46 13.70
C ALA A 96 -7.62 3.52 14.81
N VAL A 97 -8.02 4.77 14.47
CA VAL A 97 -8.20 5.86 15.45
C VAL A 97 -9.29 5.53 16.47
N LEU A 98 -10.43 5.03 16.04
CA LEU A 98 -11.49 4.59 16.94
C LEU A 98 -11.03 3.42 17.82
N GLY A 99 -10.29 2.45 17.28
CA GLY A 99 -9.67 1.36 18.02
C GLY A 99 -8.73 1.85 19.13
N MET A 100 -7.94 2.91 18.87
CA MET A 100 -7.09 3.54 19.87
C MET A 100 -7.90 4.19 21.01
N ASN A 101 -9.00 4.85 20.68
CA ASN A 101 -9.88 5.44 21.70
C ASN A 101 -10.51 4.35 22.59
N LEU A 102 -11.03 3.28 21.98
CA LEU A 102 -11.55 2.10 22.71
C LEU A 102 -10.47 1.43 23.57
N TYR A 103 -9.23 1.38 23.10
CA TYR A 103 -8.11 0.87 23.88
C TYR A 103 -7.87 1.74 25.13
N ARG A 104 -7.79 3.07 24.93
CA ARG A 104 -7.52 4.02 26.03
C ARG A 104 -8.62 4.03 27.08
N GLU A 105 -9.88 3.91 26.69
CA GLU A 105 -11.01 3.79 27.61
C GLU A 105 -10.92 2.53 28.46
N LYS A 106 -10.51 1.41 27.88
CA LYS A 106 -10.48 0.11 28.57
C LYS A 106 -9.21 -0.14 29.37
N TYR A 107 -8.05 0.27 28.85
CA TYR A 107 -6.74 -0.12 29.38
C TYR A 107 -5.85 1.07 29.80
N GLY A 108 -6.29 2.29 29.56
CA GLY A 108 -5.53 3.50 29.92
C GLY A 108 -4.54 3.95 28.82
N LYS A 109 -3.62 4.81 29.21
CA LYS A 109 -2.68 5.45 28.28
C LYS A 109 -1.60 4.48 27.80
N LYS A 110 -1.28 4.54 26.51
CA LYS A 110 -0.18 3.85 25.85
C LYS A 110 0.37 4.73 24.73
N GLN A 111 1.65 4.60 24.41
CA GLN A 111 2.27 5.27 23.27
C GLN A 111 1.85 4.56 21.98
N ILE A 112 0.77 5.03 21.38
CA ILE A 112 0.23 4.55 20.12
C ILE A 112 0.22 5.71 19.13
N HIS A 113 0.87 5.54 17.98
CA HIS A 113 0.82 6.49 16.87
C HIS A 113 0.24 5.84 15.63
N ILE A 114 -0.75 6.49 15.02
CA ILE A 114 -1.44 6.00 13.83
C ILE A 114 -1.04 6.87 12.65
N ILE A 115 -0.50 6.24 11.63
CA ILE A 115 0.04 6.86 10.42
C ILE A 115 -0.94 6.62 9.29
N ASP A 116 -1.53 7.71 8.77
CA ASP A 116 -2.16 7.69 7.46
C ASP A 116 -1.04 7.66 6.41
N SER A 117 -0.86 6.55 5.73
CA SER A 117 0.24 6.42 4.76
C SER A 117 0.14 7.40 3.60
N GLU A 118 -1.04 7.95 3.34
CA GLU A 118 -1.37 8.67 2.09
C GLU A 118 -0.98 7.88 0.83
N SER A 119 -0.88 6.57 0.97
CA SER A 119 -0.44 5.63 -0.05
C SER A 119 -1.24 4.33 0.03
N ALA A 120 -0.76 3.29 -0.62
CA ALA A 120 -1.25 1.92 -0.61
C ALA A 120 -0.11 0.96 -0.99
N SER A 121 -0.28 -0.35 -0.71
CA SER A 121 0.64 -1.37 -1.17
C SER A 121 2.08 -1.13 -0.67
N CYS A 122 3.08 -1.24 -1.52
CA CYS A 122 4.49 -1.04 -1.13
C CYS A 122 4.80 0.36 -0.57
N GLY A 123 3.90 1.36 -0.71
CA GLY A 123 4.07 2.64 -0.05
C GLY A 123 3.93 2.57 1.47
N GLU A 124 3.07 1.71 1.95
CA GLU A 124 2.99 1.40 3.39
C GLU A 124 4.24 0.65 3.85
N THR A 125 4.74 -0.28 3.03
CA THR A 125 5.97 -1.03 3.30
C THR A 125 7.21 -0.12 3.42
N GLN A 126 7.27 0.98 2.64
CA GLN A 126 8.31 2.01 2.79
C GLN A 126 8.30 2.60 4.21
N ILE A 127 7.11 2.94 4.73
CA ILE A 127 6.94 3.50 6.06
C ILE A 127 7.33 2.47 7.13
N VAL A 128 6.90 1.21 6.97
CA VAL A 128 7.30 0.11 7.87
C VAL A 128 8.81 -0.02 7.96
N LYS A 129 9.48 -0.09 6.80
CA LYS A 129 10.95 -0.19 6.75
C LYS A 129 11.63 0.98 7.45
N LYS A 130 11.14 2.19 7.23
CA LYS A 130 11.67 3.40 7.89
C LYS A 130 11.45 3.39 9.40
N LEU A 131 10.30 2.93 9.89
CA LEU A 131 10.06 2.79 11.32
C LEU A 131 11.04 1.83 11.99
N VAL A 132 11.32 0.69 11.36
CA VAL A 132 12.33 -0.25 11.87
C VAL A 132 13.70 0.42 11.95
N GLU A 133 14.13 1.14 10.91
CA GLU A 133 15.39 1.88 10.91
C GLU A 133 15.47 2.92 12.04
N LEU A 134 14.36 3.61 12.35
CA LEU A 134 14.30 4.62 13.41
C LEU A 134 14.32 4.00 14.82
N GLU A 135 13.60 2.90 15.02
CA GLU A 135 13.61 2.18 16.31
C GLU A 135 14.99 1.58 16.62
N GLU A 136 15.72 1.10 15.61
CA GLU A 136 17.11 0.61 15.77
C GLU A 136 18.06 1.71 16.23
N GLN A 137 17.78 2.97 15.92
CA GLN A 137 18.56 4.13 16.40
C GLN A 137 18.27 4.49 17.87
N ARG A 138 17.29 3.83 18.51
CA ARG A 138 16.89 4.04 19.91
C ARG A 138 16.50 5.48 20.23
N LEU A 139 15.86 6.15 19.30
CA LEU A 139 15.30 7.49 19.48
C LEU A 139 14.09 7.45 20.42
N SER A 140 13.70 8.60 20.95
CA SER A 140 12.44 8.72 21.71
C SER A 140 11.23 8.52 20.78
N PHE A 141 10.10 8.12 21.36
CA PHE A 141 8.86 7.95 20.60
C PHE A 141 8.46 9.20 19.81
N GLU A 142 8.57 10.37 20.46
CA GLU A 142 8.25 11.68 19.86
C GLU A 142 9.17 12.02 18.67
N GLU A 143 10.45 11.69 18.78
CA GLU A 143 11.42 11.88 17.68
C GLU A 143 11.12 10.95 16.51
N ILE A 144 10.80 9.68 16.80
CA ILE A 144 10.40 8.71 15.76
C ILE A 144 9.13 9.18 15.07
N VAL A 145 8.10 9.60 15.82
CA VAL A 145 6.85 10.11 15.27
C VAL A 145 7.10 11.31 14.36
N LYS A 146 7.93 12.27 14.78
CA LYS A 146 8.27 13.42 13.95
C LYS A 146 8.95 13.01 12.64
N GLN A 147 9.96 12.13 12.72
CA GLN A 147 10.74 11.74 11.56
C GLN A 147 9.94 10.85 10.59
N ILE A 148 9.06 9.99 11.10
CA ILE A 148 8.24 9.14 10.23
C ILE A 148 7.17 9.93 9.49
N GLU A 149 6.56 10.96 10.11
CA GLU A 149 5.61 11.83 9.42
C GLU A 149 6.28 12.68 8.33
N GLU A 150 7.51 13.13 8.57
CA GLU A 150 8.31 13.79 7.54
C GLU A 150 8.67 12.83 6.40
N PHE A 151 9.13 11.62 6.71
CA PHE A 151 9.43 10.59 5.72
C PHE A 151 8.19 10.24 4.89
N ARG A 152 7.05 9.97 5.53
CA ARG A 152 5.78 9.62 4.89
C ARG A 152 5.39 10.67 3.83
N SER A 153 5.55 11.95 4.13
CA SER A 153 5.21 13.03 3.20
C SER A 153 6.09 13.09 1.93
N ASN A 154 7.20 12.35 1.92
CA ASN A 154 8.14 12.24 0.81
C ASN A 154 8.09 10.87 0.08
N VAL A 155 7.16 10.00 0.44
CA VAL A 155 6.92 8.75 -0.28
C VAL A 155 6.08 9.03 -1.52
N HIS A 156 6.60 8.69 -2.67
CA HIS A 156 5.92 8.85 -3.95
C HIS A 156 5.45 7.49 -4.48
N THR A 157 4.19 7.42 -4.87
CA THR A 157 3.55 6.19 -5.36
C THR A 157 3.07 6.38 -6.78
N TYR A 158 3.42 5.45 -7.67
CA TYR A 158 3.01 5.43 -9.07
C TYR A 158 2.50 4.04 -9.46
N PHE A 159 1.56 3.97 -10.39
CA PHE A 159 1.09 2.68 -10.86
C PHE A 159 0.52 2.72 -12.28
N VAL A 160 0.60 1.58 -12.94
CA VAL A 160 -0.07 1.29 -14.22
C VAL A 160 -0.82 -0.03 -14.08
N LEU A 161 -2.10 0.01 -14.38
CA LEU A 161 -2.99 -1.15 -14.32
C LEU A 161 -3.52 -1.50 -15.72
N ASP A 162 -3.90 -2.76 -15.91
CA ASP A 162 -4.53 -3.16 -17.18
C ASP A 162 -5.90 -2.49 -17.37
N ASN A 163 -6.64 -2.27 -16.29
CA ASN A 163 -7.85 -1.45 -16.27
C ASN A 163 -8.02 -0.77 -14.90
N LEU A 164 -8.84 0.27 -14.86
CA LEU A 164 -9.14 1.04 -13.65
C LEU A 164 -10.59 0.86 -13.17
N GLU A 165 -11.31 -0.13 -13.71
CA GLU A 165 -12.75 -0.31 -13.47
C GLU A 165 -13.06 -0.60 -11.99
N THR A 166 -12.25 -1.40 -11.30
CA THR A 166 -12.44 -1.68 -9.88
C THR A 166 -12.32 -0.41 -9.04
N LEU A 167 -11.28 0.40 -9.29
CA LEU A 167 -11.10 1.70 -8.63
C LEU A 167 -12.26 2.64 -8.92
N ARG A 168 -12.69 2.72 -10.18
CA ARG A 168 -13.78 3.60 -10.62
C ARG A 168 -15.12 3.20 -10.00
N LYS A 169 -15.50 1.93 -10.10
CA LYS A 169 -16.79 1.43 -9.61
C LYS A 169 -16.90 1.50 -8.08
N ASN A 170 -15.78 1.37 -7.38
CA ASN A 170 -15.71 1.53 -5.94
C ASN A 170 -15.49 2.99 -5.50
N GLY A 171 -15.49 3.97 -6.41
CA GLY A 171 -15.43 5.40 -6.08
C GLY A 171 -14.07 5.93 -5.63
N ARG A 172 -12.95 5.26 -5.95
CA ARG A 172 -11.59 5.67 -5.58
C ARG A 172 -10.91 6.55 -6.63
N LEU A 173 -11.61 6.88 -7.73
CA LEU A 173 -11.12 7.77 -8.81
C LEU A 173 -11.96 9.06 -8.92
N THR A 174 -12.48 9.59 -7.84
CA THR A 174 -13.39 10.75 -7.84
C THR A 174 -12.78 12.05 -8.38
N GLY A 175 -11.46 12.20 -8.29
CA GLY A 175 -10.71 13.36 -8.82
C GLY A 175 -10.30 13.27 -10.30
N VAL A 176 -10.50 12.12 -10.95
CA VAL A 176 -9.98 11.85 -12.30
C VAL A 176 -11.09 12.04 -13.34
N LYS A 177 -11.30 13.28 -13.81
CA LYS A 177 -12.38 13.65 -14.75
C LYS A 177 -12.23 13.08 -16.17
N ALA A 178 -11.08 12.56 -16.58
CA ALA A 178 -10.76 12.25 -17.98
C ALA A 178 -10.68 10.76 -18.34
N LEU A 179 -11.04 9.84 -17.42
CA LEU A 179 -11.05 8.39 -17.71
C LEU A 179 -12.28 7.92 -18.51
N VAL A 180 -12.96 8.87 -19.18
CA VAL A 180 -14.10 8.55 -20.04
C VAL A 180 -13.57 7.98 -21.35
N ALA A 181 -13.90 6.71 -21.60
CA ALA A 181 -13.64 5.99 -22.84
C ALA A 181 -12.16 5.81 -23.22
N SER A 182 -11.34 5.26 -22.29
CA SER A 182 -10.07 4.70 -22.75
C SER A 182 -10.36 3.51 -23.66
N THR A 183 -9.96 3.62 -24.93
CA THR A 183 -9.84 2.43 -25.75
C THR A 183 -8.95 1.44 -25.00
N LEU A 184 -9.23 0.13 -25.07
CA LEU A 184 -8.48 -0.95 -24.39
C LEU A 184 -6.94 -0.82 -24.51
N SER A 185 -6.47 -0.06 -25.49
CA SER A 185 -5.05 0.18 -25.76
C SER A 185 -4.42 1.33 -24.99
N ILE A 186 -5.18 2.29 -24.47
CA ILE A 186 -4.63 3.41 -23.68
C ILE A 186 -4.49 2.99 -22.22
N LYS A 187 -3.28 3.09 -21.70
CA LYS A 187 -2.95 2.78 -20.31
C LYS A 187 -2.61 4.09 -19.58
N PRO A 188 -3.48 4.56 -18.68
CA PRO A 188 -3.18 5.70 -17.81
C PRO A 188 -2.04 5.37 -16.85
N ILE A 189 -1.19 6.35 -16.58
CA ILE A 189 -0.16 6.31 -15.55
C ILE A 189 -0.68 7.14 -14.39
N MET A 190 -0.85 6.49 -13.27
CA MET A 190 -1.47 7.06 -12.08
C MET A 190 -0.42 7.29 -11.00
N ALA A 191 -0.69 8.22 -10.09
CA ALA A 191 0.11 8.47 -8.89
C ALA A 191 -0.75 8.79 -7.68
N GLY A 192 -0.17 8.63 -6.49
CA GLY A 192 -0.69 9.20 -5.26
C GLY A 192 -0.34 10.69 -5.15
N ASP A 193 -1.29 11.51 -4.74
CA ASP A 193 -1.08 12.91 -4.39
C ASP A 193 -1.86 13.22 -3.12
N LYS A 194 -1.14 13.37 -2.00
CA LYS A 194 -1.72 13.56 -0.67
C LYS A 194 -2.85 12.57 -0.38
N GLY A 195 -2.58 11.29 -0.62
CA GLY A 195 -3.50 10.20 -0.39
C GLY A 195 -4.59 9.97 -1.44
N SER A 196 -4.75 10.87 -2.41
CA SER A 196 -5.72 10.74 -3.50
C SER A 196 -5.04 10.24 -4.78
N ILE A 197 -5.81 9.55 -5.63
CA ILE A 197 -5.31 9.07 -6.93
C ILE A 197 -5.44 10.17 -7.99
N VAL A 198 -4.34 10.46 -8.68
CA VAL A 198 -4.28 11.42 -9.79
C VAL A 198 -3.66 10.79 -11.03
N GLN A 199 -3.96 11.31 -12.21
CA GLN A 199 -3.32 10.89 -13.45
C GLN A 199 -2.10 11.76 -13.73
N ARG A 200 -0.95 11.14 -13.98
CA ARG A 200 0.31 11.81 -14.37
C ARG A 200 0.62 11.69 -15.85
N GLY A 201 0.01 10.73 -16.54
CA GLY A 201 0.25 10.54 -17.96
C GLY A 201 -0.59 9.42 -18.54
N GLN A 202 -0.30 9.08 -19.79
CA GLN A 202 -0.89 7.92 -20.46
C GLN A 202 -0.01 7.47 -21.64
N SER A 203 -0.14 6.21 -22.02
CA SER A 203 0.55 5.67 -23.20
C SER A 203 -0.29 4.59 -23.89
N VAL A 204 0.02 4.32 -25.15
CA VAL A 204 -0.61 3.23 -25.90
C VAL A 204 0.14 1.92 -25.62
N GLY A 205 -0.56 0.98 -25.00
CA GLY A 205 -0.05 -0.33 -24.62
C GLY A 205 0.82 -0.33 -23.35
N MET A 206 0.82 -1.46 -22.66
CA MET A 206 1.43 -1.64 -21.34
C MET A 206 2.95 -1.35 -21.36
N LYS A 207 3.68 -1.89 -22.34
CA LYS A 207 5.15 -1.72 -22.42
C LYS A 207 5.58 -0.24 -22.47
N LYS A 208 4.85 0.59 -23.25
CA LYS A 208 5.13 2.03 -23.32
C LYS A 208 4.70 2.75 -22.05
N ALA A 209 3.60 2.33 -21.42
CA ALA A 209 3.11 2.91 -20.18
C ALA A 209 4.10 2.67 -19.03
N LEU A 210 4.63 1.46 -18.88
CA LEU A 210 5.64 1.15 -17.86
C LEU A 210 6.94 1.95 -18.07
N ARG A 211 7.37 2.13 -19.34
CA ARG A 211 8.53 2.98 -19.63
C ARG A 211 8.27 4.44 -19.26
N ARG A 212 7.11 4.99 -19.65
CA ARG A 212 6.75 6.37 -19.32
C ARG A 212 6.56 6.55 -17.81
N MET A 213 6.01 5.56 -17.11
CA MET A 213 5.95 5.58 -15.64
C MET A 213 7.36 5.68 -15.03
N ALA A 214 8.31 4.86 -15.49
CA ALA A 214 9.69 4.92 -15.01
C ALA A 214 10.35 6.30 -15.26
N GLU A 215 10.07 6.93 -16.41
CA GLU A 215 10.53 8.29 -16.70
C GLU A 215 9.94 9.30 -15.71
N ILE A 216 8.63 9.26 -15.46
CA ILE A 216 7.93 10.15 -14.51
C ILE A 216 8.50 9.95 -13.09
N VAL A 217 8.70 8.70 -12.65
CA VAL A 217 9.33 8.40 -11.35
C VAL A 217 10.67 9.12 -11.23
N LEU A 218 11.53 9.04 -12.23
CA LEU A 218 12.85 9.68 -12.20
C LEU A 218 12.78 11.22 -12.29
N GLU A 219 11.81 11.74 -13.03
CA GLU A 219 11.57 13.18 -13.14
C GLU A 219 11.12 13.81 -11.80
N GLU A 220 10.26 13.07 -11.04
CA GLU A 220 9.61 13.57 -9.82
C GLU A 220 10.34 13.17 -8.52
N ALA A 221 11.11 12.07 -8.51
CA ALA A 221 11.76 11.56 -7.28
C ALA A 221 12.94 12.41 -6.79
N GLY A 222 13.54 13.24 -7.63
CA GLY A 222 14.75 14.02 -7.28
C GLY A 222 15.97 13.12 -7.08
N ASP A 223 16.75 13.34 -6.00
CA ASP A 223 17.89 12.49 -5.68
C ASP A 223 17.39 11.14 -5.11
N THR A 224 17.75 10.06 -5.79
CA THR A 224 17.30 8.69 -5.46
C THR A 224 18.30 7.87 -4.67
N LYS A 225 19.54 8.35 -4.47
CA LYS A 225 20.62 7.57 -3.82
C LYS A 225 20.27 7.09 -2.43
N GLU A 226 19.55 7.92 -1.66
CA GLU A 226 19.09 7.58 -0.31
C GLU A 226 17.68 7.00 -0.29
N ARG A 227 17.03 6.85 -1.45
CA ARG A 227 15.68 6.28 -1.57
C ARG A 227 15.76 4.77 -1.80
N PHE A 228 14.80 4.06 -1.21
CA PHE A 228 14.62 2.64 -1.45
C PHE A 228 13.53 2.46 -2.52
N LEU A 229 13.83 1.72 -3.58
CA LEU A 229 12.86 1.40 -4.63
C LEU A 229 12.04 0.18 -4.21
N MET A 230 10.73 0.33 -4.12
CA MET A 230 9.83 -0.82 -3.93
C MET A 230 8.87 -0.94 -5.10
N ILE A 231 8.66 -2.17 -5.54
CA ILE A 231 7.77 -2.51 -6.64
C ILE A 231 6.88 -3.66 -6.19
N THR A 232 5.57 -3.49 -6.34
CA THR A 232 4.64 -4.59 -6.19
C THR A 232 3.93 -4.87 -7.52
N HIS A 233 3.56 -6.11 -7.73
CA HIS A 233 2.87 -6.53 -8.93
C HIS A 233 1.76 -7.54 -8.62
N CYS A 234 0.72 -7.53 -9.42
CA CYS A 234 -0.33 -8.52 -9.36
C CYS A 234 -0.14 -9.51 -10.51
N ASN A 235 0.37 -10.71 -10.20
CA ASN A 235 0.63 -11.77 -11.18
C ASN A 235 1.45 -11.31 -12.42
N ALA A 236 2.41 -10.40 -12.24
CA ALA A 236 3.15 -9.78 -13.35
C ALA A 236 4.65 -9.58 -13.05
N PRO A 237 5.40 -10.62 -12.63
CA PRO A 237 6.80 -10.50 -12.23
C PRO A 237 7.69 -9.94 -13.35
N ASP A 238 7.47 -10.33 -14.61
CA ASP A 238 8.25 -9.84 -15.75
C ASP A 238 8.08 -8.32 -15.98
N ARG A 239 6.88 -7.79 -15.69
CA ARG A 239 6.62 -6.34 -15.76
C ARG A 239 7.35 -5.61 -14.63
N ALA A 240 7.34 -6.15 -13.42
CA ALA A 240 8.06 -5.59 -12.28
C ALA A 240 9.57 -5.57 -12.52
N GLU A 241 10.16 -6.67 -12.98
CA GLU A 241 11.58 -6.72 -13.35
C GLU A 241 11.93 -5.76 -14.50
N THR A 242 11.04 -5.60 -15.48
CA THR A 242 11.22 -4.60 -16.54
C THR A 242 11.28 -3.19 -15.97
N VAL A 243 10.38 -2.83 -15.05
CA VAL A 243 10.35 -1.51 -14.41
C VAL A 243 11.59 -1.28 -13.55
N LYS A 244 11.98 -2.26 -12.73
CA LYS A 244 13.23 -2.23 -11.94
C LYS A 244 14.43 -1.93 -12.85
N LYS A 245 14.58 -2.68 -13.94
CA LYS A 245 15.66 -2.49 -14.89
C LYS A 245 15.67 -1.07 -15.48
N LEU A 246 14.52 -0.57 -15.93
CA LEU A 246 14.36 0.78 -16.48
C LEU A 246 14.77 1.88 -15.50
N LEU A 247 14.49 1.72 -14.21
CA LEU A 247 14.82 2.67 -13.16
C LEU A 247 16.30 2.57 -12.77
N MET A 248 16.80 1.37 -12.48
CA MET A 248 18.16 1.16 -11.98
C MET A 248 19.25 1.33 -13.05
N GLU A 249 18.91 1.26 -14.34
CA GLU A 249 19.83 1.63 -15.44
C GLU A 249 20.09 3.14 -15.52
N LYS A 250 19.19 3.98 -14.97
CA LYS A 250 19.24 5.43 -15.09
C LYS A 250 19.52 6.16 -13.79
N ALA A 251 19.36 5.51 -12.64
CA ALA A 251 19.53 6.09 -11.32
C ALA A 251 20.03 5.07 -10.31
N GLU A 252 20.76 5.57 -9.31
CA GLU A 252 21.16 4.78 -8.15
C GLU A 252 20.08 4.85 -7.08
N PHE A 253 19.78 3.70 -6.44
CA PHE A 253 18.89 3.59 -5.30
C PHE A 253 19.62 2.89 -4.15
N LYS A 254 19.24 3.19 -2.90
CA LYS A 254 19.79 2.52 -1.70
C LYS A 254 19.55 1.00 -1.72
N GLY A 255 18.52 0.56 -2.39
CA GLY A 255 18.15 -0.84 -2.59
C GLY A 255 16.87 -0.97 -3.38
N CYS A 256 16.52 -2.21 -3.73
CA CYS A 256 15.28 -2.52 -4.45
C CYS A 256 14.64 -3.79 -3.91
N LEU A 257 13.32 -3.76 -3.74
CA LEU A 257 12.50 -4.91 -3.37
C LEU A 257 11.34 -5.06 -4.35
N ILE A 258 11.10 -6.29 -4.81
CA ILE A 258 9.92 -6.65 -5.62
C ILE A 258 9.10 -7.66 -4.80
N MET A 259 7.79 -7.46 -4.76
CA MET A 259 6.86 -8.32 -4.04
C MET A 259 5.58 -8.54 -4.85
N ASP A 260 4.91 -9.66 -4.60
CA ASP A 260 3.53 -9.87 -5.05
C ASP A 260 2.57 -9.02 -4.22
N THR A 261 1.48 -8.56 -4.85
CA THR A 261 0.38 -7.92 -4.13
C THR A 261 -0.42 -8.94 -3.34
N ARG A 262 -0.87 -8.55 -2.14
CA ARG A 262 -1.85 -9.30 -1.33
C ARG A 262 -3.28 -8.97 -1.77
N GLY A 263 -4.28 -9.35 -0.98
CA GLY A 263 -5.67 -9.36 -1.39
C GLY A 263 -6.23 -8.02 -1.83
N VAL A 264 -6.14 -6.99 -0.98
CA VAL A 264 -6.68 -5.65 -1.29
C VAL A 264 -5.97 -5.06 -2.50
N SER A 265 -4.65 -5.11 -2.52
CA SER A 265 -3.85 -4.58 -3.63
C SER A 265 -4.13 -5.36 -4.92
N SER A 266 -4.24 -6.70 -4.88
CA SER A 266 -4.61 -7.52 -6.04
C SER A 266 -6.00 -7.18 -6.59
N MET A 267 -6.97 -6.95 -5.69
CA MET A 267 -8.34 -6.60 -6.08
C MET A 267 -8.38 -5.30 -6.89
N TYR A 268 -7.61 -4.30 -6.49
CA TYR A 268 -7.60 -2.99 -7.16
C TYR A 268 -6.61 -2.91 -8.31
N ALA A 269 -5.44 -3.56 -8.19
CA ALA A 269 -4.44 -3.60 -9.26
C ALA A 269 -4.91 -4.44 -10.46
N ASN A 270 -5.74 -5.43 -10.22
CA ASN A 270 -6.13 -6.47 -11.18
C ASN A 270 -4.93 -7.25 -11.73
N ASP A 271 -5.19 -8.34 -12.43
CA ASP A 271 -4.16 -9.15 -13.09
C ASP A 271 -3.29 -8.27 -14.02
N GLY A 272 -1.98 -8.29 -13.81
CA GLY A 272 -1.01 -7.55 -14.61
C GLY A 272 -0.65 -6.14 -14.10
N GLY A 273 -1.26 -5.66 -13.01
CA GLY A 273 -0.95 -4.35 -12.44
C GLY A 273 0.46 -4.27 -11.85
N VAL A 274 1.07 -3.07 -11.91
CA VAL A 274 2.38 -2.76 -11.32
C VAL A 274 2.29 -1.45 -10.55
N ILE A 275 2.79 -1.46 -9.32
CA ILE A 275 2.86 -0.30 -8.41
C ILE A 275 4.33 -0.08 -8.05
N VAL A 276 4.76 1.17 -8.03
CA VAL A 276 6.14 1.58 -7.73
C VAL A 276 6.13 2.65 -6.67
N THR A 277 7.02 2.54 -5.68
CA THR A 277 7.24 3.59 -4.68
C THR A 277 8.72 3.90 -4.51
N VAL A 278 8.98 5.18 -4.27
CA VAL A 278 10.31 5.70 -4.01
C VAL A 278 10.28 6.75 -2.91
#